data_ba2a73ec6967d10cac1a78186df8e3c2
#
_entry.id   ba2a73ec6967d10cac1a78186df8e3c2
#
_cell.length_a   1.000
_cell.length_b   1.000
_cell.length_c   1.000
_cell.angle_alpha   90.00
_cell.angle_beta   90.00
_cell.angle_gamma   90.00
#
_symmetry.space_group_name_H-M   'P 1'
#
loop_
_entity.id
_entity.type
_entity.pdbx_description
1 polymer ?
#
loop_
_entity_poly.entity_id
_entity_poly.type
_entity_poly.pdbx_seq_one_letter_code
_entity_poly.pdbx_strand_id
1 'polypeptide(L)'
;NQSKKYFLIEREISLNIRTRLTEYVRACFSGIWIESHEHQEALIEIAELCRDEQWQLATWDIDSGLNIPGQSETEAAGSDPLASIRAVNALATPDGTAIIVLQNFHRFMQSAEVAQALSRQIIAGKQNRTIVVVLSSVVQIPIELEKMFVVVEHDLPDREQLAEIACGIATEAGELPEGNELQTVLDAAAGLTRMEAENAFSLSLVRQGRITADAVWELKTQTLKKSGLLSLHRGTEDFSSLGGLSALKAFCKRALLQPSRDNPMKRPRGVLLLSPPGCGKSQFCKALGKEVGRPVLMLDVGSLMGSLVGESEQRTRQALRVIDAMAPCVAMIDEVEKAFSGMNGNGDSGVSSRMFGTFLSWLADHQSDVFVVCTANDVSKLPPEFGRSERFDGIFFLDLPSREEKAAIWDLYLTKFEINQDQRLPEDENWTGAEVKSCCRLAALLDLPLVQAAQ
;
A
#
# COMPACT_ATOMS: atom_id res chain seq x y z
N ASN A 1 18.93 31.56 -15.82
CA ASN A 1 18.79 31.52 -14.34
C ASN A 1 17.40 31.08 -13.86
N GLN A 2 16.38 31.05 -14.72
CA GLN A 2 15.06 30.46 -14.37
C GLN A 2 15.00 28.93 -14.60
N SER A 3 15.77 28.39 -15.52
CA SER A 3 15.83 26.96 -15.79
C SER A 3 16.47 26.11 -14.66
N LYS A 4 17.32 26.73 -13.82
CA LYS A 4 17.93 26.03 -12.67
C LYS A 4 16.98 25.91 -11.45
N LYS A 5 15.93 26.74 -11.38
CA LYS A 5 14.95 26.70 -10.30
C LYS A 5 13.88 25.63 -10.50
N TYR A 6 13.61 25.24 -11.76
CA TYR A 6 12.69 24.14 -12.08
C TYR A 6 13.32 22.76 -11.90
N PHE A 7 14.66 22.65 -11.95
CA PHE A 7 15.38 21.38 -11.76
C PHE A 7 15.50 20.93 -10.29
N LEU A 8 15.15 21.77 -9.33
CA LEU A 8 15.20 21.47 -7.88
C LEU A 8 13.87 20.99 -7.30
N ILE A 9 12.77 21.07 -8.07
CA ILE A 9 11.43 20.60 -7.65
C ILE A 9 11.16 19.17 -8.14
N GLU A 10 11.94 18.63 -9.08
CA GLU A 10 11.76 17.29 -9.67
C GLU A 10 12.50 16.15 -8.94
N ARG A 11 13.01 16.39 -7.75
CA ARG A 11 13.63 15.35 -6.90
C ARG A 11 12.92 15.18 -5.57
N GLU A 12 11.61 14.95 -5.56
CA GLU A 12 10.98 14.07 -4.57
C GLU A 12 10.99 12.63 -5.10
N ILE A 13 12.14 12.19 -5.57
CA ILE A 13 12.50 10.77 -5.61
C ILE A 13 12.53 10.35 -4.13
N SER A 14 11.84 9.30 -3.76
CA SER A 14 11.92 8.63 -2.46
C SER A 14 13.37 8.70 -1.95
N LEU A 15 13.65 9.70 -1.11
CA LEU A 15 14.95 9.86 -0.49
C LEU A 15 14.99 8.83 0.61
N ASN A 16 15.83 7.80 0.46
CA ASN A 16 16.12 6.78 1.47
C ASN A 16 16.25 7.44 2.85
N ILE A 17 15.78 6.76 3.91
CA ILE A 17 15.84 7.21 5.31
C ILE A 17 17.21 7.79 5.66
N ARG A 18 18.31 7.20 5.17
CA ARG A 18 19.69 7.69 5.38
C ARG A 18 19.89 9.12 4.86
N THR A 19 19.40 9.42 3.67
CA THR A 19 19.52 10.76 3.06
C THR A 19 18.69 11.77 3.82
N ARG A 20 17.43 11.46 4.12
CA ARG A 20 16.54 12.35 4.89
C ARG A 20 17.10 12.62 6.30
N LEU A 21 17.54 11.55 6.97
CA LEU A 21 18.10 11.67 8.33
C LEU A 21 19.38 12.50 8.31
N THR A 22 20.26 12.32 7.32
CA THR A 22 21.45 13.12 7.13
C THR A 22 21.14 14.62 6.97
N GLU A 23 20.16 14.93 6.11
CA GLU A 23 19.73 16.32 5.88
C GLU A 23 19.16 16.95 7.15
N TYR A 24 18.28 16.27 7.88
CA TYR A 24 17.69 16.79 9.11
C TYR A 24 18.71 16.95 10.23
N VAL A 25 19.61 15.98 10.42
CA VAL A 25 20.68 16.04 11.42
C VAL A 25 21.64 17.19 11.11
N ARG A 26 22.06 17.36 9.85
CA ARG A 26 22.93 18.47 9.43
C ARG A 26 22.23 19.82 9.56
N ALA A 27 20.91 19.88 9.35
CA ALA A 27 20.10 21.09 9.56
C ALA A 27 19.72 21.32 11.03
N CYS A 28 20.26 20.52 11.98
CA CYS A 28 20.03 20.63 13.43
C CYS A 28 18.55 20.43 13.83
N PHE A 29 17.80 19.56 13.14
CA PHE A 29 16.54 19.07 13.65
C PHE A 29 16.81 18.12 14.80
N SER A 30 16.54 18.56 16.01
CA SER A 30 16.87 17.81 17.25
C SER A 30 15.77 16.87 17.72
N GLY A 31 14.60 16.88 17.10
CA GLY A 31 13.51 15.93 17.30
C GLY A 31 13.08 15.33 15.98
N ILE A 32 13.27 14.04 15.79
CA ILE A 32 12.94 13.31 14.57
C ILE A 32 12.06 12.11 14.96
N TRP A 33 10.99 11.90 14.22
CA TRP A 33 10.12 10.74 14.38
C TRP A 33 10.21 9.86 13.15
N ILE A 34 10.66 8.63 13.32
CA ILE A 34 10.72 7.64 12.24
C ILE A 34 9.53 6.68 12.40
N GLU A 35 8.64 6.70 11.43
CA GLU A 35 7.55 5.74 11.33
C GLU A 35 8.05 4.52 10.54
N SER A 36 8.18 3.39 11.23
CA SER A 36 8.64 2.13 10.62
C SER A 36 7.96 0.94 11.25
N HIS A 37 7.57 -0.03 10.44
CA HIS A 37 7.17 -1.36 10.90
C HIS A 37 8.39 -2.31 11.06
N GLU A 38 9.55 -1.93 10.54
CA GLU A 38 10.80 -2.70 10.53
C GLU A 38 11.85 -2.04 11.44
N HIS A 39 11.62 -2.09 12.75
CA HIS A 39 12.47 -1.40 13.71
C HIS A 39 13.93 -1.85 13.64
N GLN A 40 14.18 -3.15 13.44
CA GLN A 40 15.54 -3.68 13.38
C GLN A 40 16.29 -3.15 12.15
N GLU A 41 15.65 -3.15 10.99
CA GLU A 41 16.25 -2.63 9.78
C GLU A 41 16.52 -1.14 9.87
N ALA A 42 15.53 -0.36 10.32
CA ALA A 42 15.73 1.06 10.58
C ALA A 42 16.89 1.34 11.53
N LEU A 43 17.07 0.52 12.58
CA LEU A 43 18.20 0.64 13.49
C LEU A 43 19.54 0.31 12.84
N ILE A 44 19.59 -0.70 11.96
CA ILE A 44 20.79 -1.06 11.20
C ILE A 44 21.19 0.10 10.29
N GLU A 45 20.24 0.63 9.51
CA GLU A 45 20.48 1.76 8.61
C GLU A 45 20.93 3.02 9.38
N ILE A 46 20.34 3.31 10.53
CA ILE A 46 20.75 4.43 11.38
C ILE A 46 22.15 4.19 11.94
N ALA A 47 22.47 2.97 12.38
CA ALA A 47 23.77 2.64 12.94
C ALA A 47 24.89 2.73 11.89
N GLU A 48 24.62 2.27 10.66
CA GLU A 48 25.54 2.42 9.54
C GLU A 48 25.77 3.89 9.20
N LEU A 49 24.69 4.68 9.10
CA LEU A 49 24.77 6.12 8.85
C LEU A 49 25.60 6.82 9.96
N CYS A 50 25.36 6.51 11.23
CA CYS A 50 26.12 7.08 12.32
C CYS A 50 27.61 6.73 12.25
N ARG A 51 27.94 5.52 11.80
CA ARG A 51 29.33 5.08 11.59
C ARG A 51 29.99 5.87 10.45
N ASP A 52 29.29 6.01 9.32
CA ASP A 52 29.80 6.71 8.14
C ASP A 52 30.04 8.22 8.42
N GLU A 53 29.11 8.83 9.15
CA GLU A 53 29.17 10.26 9.51
C GLU A 53 29.95 10.53 10.82
N GLN A 54 30.46 9.49 11.47
CA GLN A 54 31.16 9.55 12.76
C GLN A 54 30.32 10.18 13.90
N TRP A 55 29.01 9.95 13.89
CA TRP A 55 28.11 10.37 14.96
C TRP A 55 28.08 9.34 16.09
N GLN A 56 27.89 9.81 17.32
CA GLN A 56 27.68 8.93 18.47
C GLN A 56 26.22 8.42 18.47
N LEU A 57 26.04 7.12 18.68
CA LEU A 57 24.73 6.50 18.71
C LEU A 57 24.46 5.86 20.07
N ALA A 58 23.25 6.08 20.59
CA ALA A 58 22.67 5.27 21.65
C ALA A 58 21.30 4.77 21.18
N THR A 59 20.91 3.59 21.62
CA THR A 59 19.55 3.05 21.40
C THR A 59 18.93 2.72 22.74
N TRP A 60 17.62 2.83 22.83
CA TRP A 60 16.88 2.49 24.03
C TRP A 60 15.56 1.79 23.67
N ASP A 61 15.27 0.73 24.38
CA ASP A 61 13.95 0.12 24.45
C ASP A 61 13.62 -0.26 25.91
N ILE A 62 12.34 -0.58 26.17
CA ILE A 62 11.87 -0.85 27.53
C ILE A 62 12.40 -2.17 28.10
N ASP A 63 12.76 -3.12 27.27
CA ASP A 63 13.22 -4.45 27.67
C ASP A 63 14.74 -4.47 27.88
N SER A 64 15.49 -4.04 26.88
CA SER A 64 16.97 -4.05 26.89
C SER A 64 17.58 -2.82 27.57
N GLY A 65 16.80 -1.76 27.78
CA GLY A 65 17.28 -0.50 28.34
C GLY A 65 18.18 0.30 27.40
N LEU A 66 19.13 1.05 27.94
CA LEU A 66 20.04 1.88 27.18
C LEU A 66 21.23 1.06 26.66
N ASN A 67 21.41 1.06 25.36
CA ASN A 67 22.54 0.42 24.68
C ASN A 67 23.39 1.47 23.95
N ILE A 68 24.69 1.47 24.19
CA ILE A 68 25.69 2.33 23.53
C ILE A 68 26.68 1.40 22.83
N PRO A 69 26.76 1.40 21.49
CA PRO A 69 27.69 0.54 20.76
C PRO A 69 29.13 0.71 21.22
N GLY A 70 29.78 -0.40 21.63
CA GLY A 70 31.18 -0.40 22.11
C GLY A 70 31.36 -0.20 23.62
N GLN A 71 30.29 -0.04 24.38
CA GLN A 71 30.34 -0.09 25.85
C GLN A 71 29.73 -1.40 26.36
N SER A 72 30.39 -2.02 27.36
CA SER A 72 29.82 -3.18 28.04
C SER A 72 28.54 -2.78 28.77
N GLU A 73 27.54 -3.65 28.77
CA GLU A 73 26.25 -3.47 29.46
C GLU A 73 26.48 -2.98 30.91
N THR A 74 26.12 -1.73 31.16
CA THR A 74 26.08 -1.17 32.49
C THR A 74 24.73 -1.53 33.09
N GLU A 75 24.74 -2.45 34.05
CA GLU A 75 23.57 -2.86 34.82
C GLU A 75 22.80 -1.64 35.37
N ALA A 76 21.46 -1.69 35.23
CA ALA A 76 20.46 -0.96 36.00
C ALA A 76 20.14 0.52 35.72
N ALA A 77 20.75 1.21 34.75
CA ALA A 77 20.28 2.56 34.39
C ALA A 77 19.24 2.54 33.25
N GLY A 78 18.80 1.37 32.83
CA GLY A 78 18.32 1.15 31.46
C GLY A 78 16.83 1.32 31.17
N SER A 79 15.91 0.96 32.05
CA SER A 79 14.48 0.90 31.72
C SER A 79 13.66 2.16 32.07
N ASP A 80 14.24 3.16 32.73
CA ASP A 80 13.55 4.40 33.03
C ASP A 80 13.47 5.33 31.80
N PRO A 81 12.27 5.64 31.31
CA PRO A 81 12.09 6.53 30.15
C PRO A 81 12.68 7.94 30.37
N LEU A 82 12.64 8.47 31.59
CA LEU A 82 13.20 9.80 31.89
C LEU A 82 14.73 9.81 31.86
N ALA A 83 15.34 8.75 32.36
CA ALA A 83 16.79 8.59 32.33
C ALA A 83 17.30 8.43 30.91
N SER A 84 16.57 7.67 30.04
CA SER A 84 16.95 7.44 28.67
C SER A 84 16.98 8.75 27.84
N ILE A 85 16.01 9.66 28.02
CA ILE A 85 15.99 10.96 27.33
C ILE A 85 17.25 11.77 27.63
N ARG A 86 17.75 11.69 28.89
CA ARG A 86 18.92 12.46 29.34
C ARG A 86 20.24 11.81 28.96
N ALA A 87 20.23 10.52 28.67
CA ALA A 87 21.43 9.75 28.37
C ALA A 87 22.21 10.29 27.15
N VAL A 88 21.52 10.87 26.17
CA VAL A 88 22.16 11.46 24.99
C VAL A 88 23.16 12.58 25.35
N ASN A 89 22.96 13.27 26.46
CA ASN A 89 23.87 14.33 26.89
C ASN A 89 25.25 13.79 27.33
N ALA A 90 25.32 12.53 27.76
CA ALA A 90 26.58 11.88 28.08
C ALA A 90 27.43 11.53 26.86
N LEU A 91 26.79 11.45 25.69
CA LEU A 91 27.45 11.21 24.42
C LEU A 91 27.86 12.50 23.70
N ALA A 92 27.37 13.65 24.18
CA ALA A 92 27.64 14.94 23.55
C ALA A 92 29.14 15.28 23.66
N THR A 93 29.74 15.61 22.52
CA THR A 93 31.08 16.16 22.41
C THR A 93 31.04 17.57 21.85
N PRO A 94 32.02 18.44 22.14
CA PRO A 94 31.95 19.85 21.70
C PRO A 94 31.74 20.04 20.19
N ASP A 95 32.32 19.16 19.38
CA ASP A 95 32.29 19.26 17.92
C ASP A 95 31.55 18.08 17.26
N GLY A 96 31.01 17.15 18.04
CA GLY A 96 30.35 15.93 17.54
C GLY A 96 28.83 16.03 17.56
N THR A 97 28.20 15.09 16.88
CA THR A 97 26.75 14.88 16.91
C THR A 97 26.44 13.60 17.67
N ALA A 98 25.48 13.63 18.57
CA ALA A 98 25.02 12.48 19.30
C ALA A 98 23.52 12.22 19.02
N ILE A 99 23.18 10.97 18.73
CA ILE A 99 21.82 10.53 18.42
C ILE A 99 21.40 9.49 19.46
N ILE A 100 20.20 9.65 20.00
CA ILE A 100 19.53 8.58 20.74
C ILE A 100 18.28 8.14 20.01
N VAL A 101 18.16 6.83 19.77
CA VAL A 101 16.98 6.21 19.18
C VAL A 101 16.12 5.58 20.27
N LEU A 102 14.93 6.11 20.48
CA LEU A 102 13.97 5.67 21.48
C LEU A 102 12.87 4.82 20.79
N GLN A 103 12.92 3.50 20.99
CA GLN A 103 12.00 2.57 20.35
C GLN A 103 10.66 2.53 21.07
N ASN A 104 9.56 2.62 20.30
CA ASN A 104 8.17 2.59 20.79
C ASN A 104 7.87 3.59 21.91
N PHE A 105 8.61 4.70 21.95
CA PHE A 105 8.56 5.68 23.03
C PHE A 105 7.23 6.44 23.12
N HIS A 106 6.42 6.41 22.03
CA HIS A 106 5.07 6.97 22.01
C HIS A 106 4.18 6.48 23.16
N ARG A 107 4.43 5.26 23.65
CA ARG A 107 3.67 4.67 24.77
C ARG A 107 3.90 5.37 26.12
N PHE A 108 4.99 6.13 26.25
CA PHE A 108 5.36 6.84 27.49
C PHE A 108 5.01 8.33 27.42
N MET A 109 4.71 8.88 26.25
CA MET A 109 4.49 10.32 26.03
C MET A 109 3.19 10.86 26.63
N GLN A 110 2.31 9.99 27.14
CA GLN A 110 1.13 10.42 27.92
C GLN A 110 1.50 11.00 29.29
N SER A 111 2.71 10.73 29.80
CA SER A 111 3.22 11.33 31.04
C SER A 111 3.66 12.77 30.78
N ALA A 112 3.13 13.70 31.56
CA ALA A 112 3.52 15.11 31.50
C ALA A 112 5.02 15.31 31.78
N GLU A 113 5.62 14.48 32.64
CA GLU A 113 7.04 14.52 32.97
C GLU A 113 7.89 14.13 31.77
N VAL A 114 7.51 13.05 31.04
CA VAL A 114 8.19 12.59 29.84
C VAL A 114 8.08 13.61 28.72
N ALA A 115 6.87 14.15 28.47
CA ALA A 115 6.66 15.19 27.46
C ALA A 115 7.49 16.44 27.74
N GLN A 116 7.56 16.87 29.01
CA GLN A 116 8.36 18.03 29.41
C GLN A 116 9.87 17.75 29.29
N ALA A 117 10.34 16.53 29.63
CA ALA A 117 11.75 16.15 29.48
C ALA A 117 12.17 16.12 28.02
N LEU A 118 11.34 15.55 27.13
CA LEU A 118 11.56 15.55 25.69
C LEU A 118 11.62 16.98 25.12
N SER A 119 10.66 17.83 25.48
CA SER A 119 10.66 19.23 25.06
C SER A 119 11.96 19.95 25.41
N ARG A 120 12.42 19.80 26.66
CA ARG A 120 13.68 20.41 27.12
C ARG A 120 14.88 19.84 26.36
N GLN A 121 14.93 18.50 26.16
CA GLN A 121 16.04 17.86 25.48
C GLN A 121 16.12 18.27 24.00
N ILE A 122 14.99 18.34 23.31
CA ILE A 122 14.93 18.77 21.90
C ILE A 122 15.36 20.23 21.77
N ILE A 123 14.95 21.13 22.67
CA ILE A 123 15.37 22.53 22.64
C ILE A 123 16.89 22.65 22.88
N ALA A 124 17.42 21.95 23.89
CA ALA A 124 18.85 21.94 24.20
C ALA A 124 19.67 21.31 23.05
N GLY A 125 19.12 20.30 22.39
CA GLY A 125 19.75 19.58 21.30
C GLY A 125 20.15 20.44 20.11
N LYS A 126 19.45 21.54 19.87
CA LYS A 126 19.83 22.52 18.81
C LYS A 126 21.18 23.19 19.08
N GLN A 127 21.54 23.35 20.32
CA GLN A 127 22.82 23.96 20.74
C GLN A 127 23.94 22.93 20.87
N ASN A 128 23.60 21.77 21.45
CA ASN A 128 24.55 20.73 21.81
C ASN A 128 24.69 19.64 20.76
N ARG A 129 24.01 19.76 19.61
CA ARG A 129 23.96 18.75 18.55
C ARG A 129 23.57 17.35 19.07
N THR A 130 22.65 17.31 20.03
CA THR A 130 22.05 16.07 20.54
C THR A 130 20.66 15.87 19.94
N ILE A 131 20.44 14.75 19.29
CA ILE A 131 19.25 14.49 18.49
C ILE A 131 18.48 13.33 19.11
N VAL A 132 17.20 13.55 19.32
CA VAL A 132 16.26 12.53 19.80
C VAL A 132 15.49 12.00 18.61
N VAL A 133 15.65 10.72 18.32
CA VAL A 133 14.91 9.98 17.30
C VAL A 133 13.92 9.06 17.99
N VAL A 134 12.64 9.21 17.72
CA VAL A 134 11.61 8.25 18.13
C VAL A 134 11.34 7.30 16.97
N LEU A 135 11.55 6.00 17.20
CA LEU A 135 11.28 4.96 16.22
C LEU A 135 10.05 4.17 16.65
N SER A 136 8.99 4.20 15.85
CA SER A 136 7.76 3.48 16.16
C SER A 136 6.94 3.17 14.92
N SER A 137 6.05 2.18 15.01
CA SER A 137 5.14 1.79 13.92
C SER A 137 3.93 2.72 13.75
N VAL A 138 3.76 3.70 14.65
CA VAL A 138 2.66 4.67 14.62
C VAL A 138 3.17 6.04 15.04
N VAL A 139 2.63 7.09 14.44
CA VAL A 139 2.92 8.48 14.82
C VAL A 139 1.85 8.97 15.81
N GLN A 140 2.24 9.12 17.07
CA GLN A 140 1.37 9.62 18.14
C GLN A 140 2.10 10.71 18.93
N ILE A 141 2.18 11.91 18.39
CA ILE A 141 2.87 13.04 18.99
C ILE A 141 1.87 13.86 19.82
N PRO A 142 2.13 14.09 21.12
CA PRO A 142 1.34 15.02 21.92
C PRO A 142 1.35 16.42 21.32
N ILE A 143 0.24 17.16 21.49
CA ILE A 143 0.05 18.50 20.89
C ILE A 143 1.21 19.45 21.28
N GLU A 144 1.73 19.34 22.51
CA GLU A 144 2.83 20.16 23.02
C GLU A 144 4.15 19.93 22.28
N LEU A 145 4.32 18.75 21.68
CA LEU A 145 5.53 18.34 20.97
C LEU A 145 5.38 18.37 19.43
N GLU A 146 4.18 18.59 18.91
CA GLU A 146 3.86 18.48 17.48
C GLU A 146 4.81 19.31 16.60
N LYS A 147 5.15 20.53 17.02
CA LYS A 147 6.06 21.43 16.27
C LYS A 147 7.55 21.16 16.52
N MET A 148 7.88 20.21 17.38
CA MET A 148 9.25 19.89 17.75
C MET A 148 9.79 18.66 17.00
N PHE A 149 8.91 17.85 16.45
CA PHE A 149 9.27 16.67 15.68
C PHE A 149 9.05 16.88 14.19
N VAL A 150 9.99 16.42 13.40
CA VAL A 150 9.78 16.13 11.98
C VAL A 150 9.53 14.64 11.83
N VAL A 151 8.53 14.28 11.00
CA VAL A 151 8.19 12.88 10.76
C VAL A 151 8.86 12.41 9.48
N VAL A 152 9.55 11.27 9.57
CA VAL A 152 10.18 10.56 8.46
C VAL A 152 9.52 9.20 8.34
N GLU A 153 9.06 8.86 7.16
CA GLU A 153 8.54 7.54 6.85
C GLU A 153 9.71 6.65 6.40
N HIS A 154 9.77 5.44 6.94
CA HIS A 154 10.70 4.41 6.51
C HIS A 154 10.03 3.59 5.41
N ASP A 155 10.55 3.71 4.19
CA ASP A 155 10.00 3.04 3.02
C ASP A 155 10.21 1.52 3.09
N LEU A 156 9.33 0.78 2.40
CA LEU A 156 9.51 -0.65 2.22
C LEU A 156 10.70 -0.93 1.29
N PRO A 157 11.31 -2.12 1.35
CA PRO A 157 12.44 -2.49 0.50
C PRO A 157 12.15 -2.27 -0.98
N ASP A 158 13.05 -1.59 -1.65
CA ASP A 158 13.01 -1.42 -3.10
C ASP A 158 13.47 -2.69 -3.83
N ARG A 159 13.46 -2.64 -5.17
CA ARG A 159 13.80 -3.79 -5.99
C ARG A 159 15.25 -4.25 -5.83
N GLU A 160 16.18 -3.33 -5.61
CA GLU A 160 17.61 -3.62 -5.42
C GLU A 160 17.81 -4.28 -4.06
N GLN A 161 17.22 -3.73 -3.01
CA GLN A 161 17.22 -4.31 -1.66
C GLN A 161 16.58 -5.70 -1.62
N LEU A 162 15.46 -5.90 -2.32
CA LEU A 162 14.82 -7.22 -2.43
C LEU A 162 15.72 -8.24 -3.16
N ALA A 163 16.48 -7.81 -4.16
CA ALA A 163 17.46 -8.67 -4.84
C ALA A 163 18.62 -9.03 -3.90
N GLU A 164 19.11 -8.08 -3.10
CA GLU A 164 20.16 -8.35 -2.08
C GLU A 164 19.66 -9.35 -1.04
N ILE A 165 18.41 -9.19 -0.56
CA ILE A 165 17.80 -10.15 0.37
C ILE A 165 17.74 -11.54 -0.24
N ALA A 166 17.27 -11.66 -1.49
CA ALA A 166 17.19 -12.93 -2.18
C ALA A 166 18.58 -13.59 -2.36
N CYS A 167 19.59 -12.81 -2.71
CA CYS A 167 20.98 -13.27 -2.79
C CYS A 167 21.55 -13.70 -1.43
N GLY A 168 21.19 -13.01 -0.35
CA GLY A 168 21.63 -13.35 1.00
C GLY A 168 21.02 -14.67 1.53
N ILE A 169 19.80 -15.00 1.08
CA ILE A 169 19.10 -16.22 1.46
C ILE A 169 19.54 -17.42 0.62
N ALA A 170 19.75 -17.23 -0.69
CA ALA A 170 20.20 -18.27 -1.62
C ALA A 170 21.71 -18.47 -1.46
N THR A 171 22.09 -19.59 -0.84
CA THR A 171 23.50 -19.90 -0.54
C THR A 171 24.10 -20.94 -1.49
N GLU A 172 23.27 -21.74 -2.18
CA GLU A 172 23.69 -22.80 -3.08
C GLU A 172 23.41 -22.43 -4.55
N ALA A 173 24.20 -23.04 -5.43
CA ALA A 173 24.03 -22.81 -6.87
C ALA A 173 22.68 -23.34 -7.37
N GLY A 174 21.92 -22.52 -8.07
CA GLY A 174 20.61 -22.85 -8.61
C GLY A 174 19.41 -22.53 -7.70
N GLU A 175 19.65 -22.10 -6.47
CA GLU A 175 18.59 -21.62 -5.55
C GLU A 175 18.01 -20.27 -5.97
N LEU A 176 18.88 -19.36 -6.45
CA LEU A 176 18.49 -18.06 -6.98
C LEU A 176 18.15 -18.18 -8.47
N PRO A 177 16.94 -17.83 -8.91
CA PRO A 177 16.61 -17.76 -10.32
C PRO A 177 17.37 -16.64 -11.03
N GLU A 178 17.55 -16.75 -12.34
CA GLU A 178 18.26 -15.77 -13.15
C GLU A 178 17.34 -15.09 -14.18
N GLY A 179 17.75 -13.93 -14.68
CA GLY A 179 17.09 -13.23 -15.78
C GLY A 179 15.62 -12.89 -15.49
N ASN A 180 14.71 -13.27 -16.37
CA ASN A 180 13.29 -12.95 -16.27
C ASN A 180 12.61 -13.65 -15.06
N GLU A 181 13.08 -14.83 -14.65
CA GLU A 181 12.52 -15.52 -13.49
C GLU A 181 12.81 -14.73 -12.20
N LEU A 182 14.04 -14.20 -12.04
CA LEU A 182 14.38 -13.32 -10.92
C LEU A 182 13.50 -12.07 -10.92
N GLN A 183 13.33 -11.45 -12.08
CA GLN A 183 12.45 -10.27 -12.18
C GLN A 183 11.02 -10.57 -11.72
N THR A 184 10.49 -11.74 -12.08
CA THR A 184 9.15 -12.18 -11.64
C THR A 184 9.08 -12.42 -10.13
N VAL A 185 10.16 -12.95 -9.52
CA VAL A 185 10.25 -13.12 -8.06
C VAL A 185 10.28 -11.77 -7.35
N LEU A 186 11.07 -10.81 -7.84
CA LEU A 186 11.16 -9.47 -7.28
C LEU A 186 9.82 -8.71 -7.40
N ASP A 187 9.11 -8.86 -8.52
CA ASP A 187 7.75 -8.32 -8.67
C ASP A 187 6.77 -8.96 -7.68
N ALA A 188 6.92 -10.25 -7.42
CA ALA A 188 6.13 -10.93 -6.40
C ALA A 188 6.44 -10.41 -4.99
N ALA A 189 7.70 -10.11 -4.68
CA ALA A 189 8.16 -9.65 -3.37
C ALA A 189 7.91 -8.15 -3.12
N ALA A 190 7.69 -7.35 -4.17
CA ALA A 190 7.44 -5.91 -4.03
C ALA A 190 6.33 -5.61 -3.02
N GLY A 191 6.56 -4.68 -2.09
CA GLY A 191 5.62 -4.33 -1.02
C GLY A 191 5.59 -5.27 0.18
N LEU A 192 6.49 -6.23 0.26
CA LEU A 192 6.79 -6.96 1.49
C LEU A 192 7.81 -6.19 2.33
N THR A 193 7.73 -6.32 3.64
CA THR A 193 8.82 -5.92 4.53
C THR A 193 10.04 -6.83 4.31
N ARG A 194 11.22 -6.41 4.77
CA ARG A 194 12.43 -7.24 4.68
C ARG A 194 12.23 -8.61 5.31
N MET A 195 11.70 -8.63 6.53
CA MET A 195 11.44 -9.88 7.26
C MET A 195 10.42 -10.77 6.53
N GLU A 196 9.38 -10.18 5.94
CA GLU A 196 8.41 -10.94 5.15
C GLU A 196 9.03 -11.50 3.87
N ALA A 197 9.88 -10.73 3.19
CA ALA A 197 10.61 -11.18 2.01
C ALA A 197 11.60 -12.31 2.35
N GLU A 198 12.38 -12.16 3.42
CA GLU A 198 13.28 -13.20 3.94
C GLU A 198 12.53 -14.50 4.25
N ASN A 199 11.40 -14.40 4.96
CA ASN A 199 10.55 -15.55 5.27
C ASN A 199 9.97 -16.20 3.99
N ALA A 200 9.55 -15.38 3.00
CA ALA A 200 9.00 -15.89 1.76
C ALA A 200 10.05 -16.63 0.92
N PHE A 201 11.24 -16.07 0.79
CA PHE A 201 12.34 -16.69 0.06
C PHE A 201 12.82 -17.97 0.76
N SER A 202 13.00 -17.93 2.08
CA SER A 202 13.38 -19.11 2.87
C SER A 202 12.33 -20.22 2.77
N LEU A 203 11.03 -19.88 2.85
CA LEU A 203 9.96 -20.87 2.69
C LEU A 203 9.96 -21.48 1.27
N SER A 204 10.26 -20.68 0.25
CA SER A 204 10.37 -21.16 -1.12
C SER A 204 11.51 -22.18 -1.27
N LEU A 205 12.69 -21.90 -0.68
CA LEU A 205 13.81 -22.81 -0.67
C LEU A 205 13.47 -24.14 0.02
N VAL A 206 12.87 -24.08 1.20
CA VAL A 206 12.47 -25.29 1.96
C VAL A 206 11.48 -26.16 1.17
N ARG A 207 10.54 -25.55 0.45
CA ARG A 207 9.49 -26.28 -0.27
C ARG A 207 9.91 -26.79 -1.63
N GLN A 208 10.74 -26.03 -2.35
CA GLN A 208 11.00 -26.25 -3.78
C GLN A 208 12.48 -26.34 -4.12
N GLY A 209 13.38 -26.14 -3.16
CA GLY A 209 14.83 -26.11 -3.37
C GLY A 209 15.32 -24.90 -4.17
N ARG A 210 14.44 -23.95 -4.47
CA ARG A 210 14.77 -22.69 -5.17
C ARG A 210 13.76 -21.59 -4.84
N ILE A 211 14.17 -20.33 -5.01
CA ILE A 211 13.28 -19.19 -4.85
C ILE A 211 12.35 -19.08 -6.07
N THR A 212 11.03 -19.06 -5.84
CA THR A 212 10.02 -18.98 -6.90
C THR A 212 8.97 -17.93 -6.59
N ALA A 213 8.44 -17.29 -7.61
CA ALA A 213 7.41 -16.29 -7.47
C ALA A 213 6.11 -16.84 -6.86
N ASP A 214 5.76 -18.10 -7.12
CA ASP A 214 4.52 -18.69 -6.62
C ASP A 214 4.49 -18.82 -5.10
N ALA A 215 5.60 -19.25 -4.49
CA ALA A 215 5.72 -19.35 -3.04
C ALA A 215 5.65 -17.94 -2.38
N VAL A 216 6.30 -16.95 -2.97
CA VAL A 216 6.25 -15.56 -2.51
C VAL A 216 4.83 -15.01 -2.58
N TRP A 217 4.13 -15.23 -3.69
CA TRP A 217 2.74 -14.80 -3.85
C TRP A 217 1.79 -15.46 -2.86
N GLU A 218 1.99 -16.74 -2.56
CA GLU A 218 1.18 -17.45 -1.57
C GLU A 218 1.29 -16.79 -0.19
N LEU A 219 2.51 -16.56 0.28
CA LEU A 219 2.75 -15.91 1.57
C LEU A 219 2.20 -14.48 1.59
N LYS A 220 2.46 -13.71 0.55
CA LYS A 220 1.96 -12.34 0.41
C LYS A 220 0.44 -12.27 0.46
N THR A 221 -0.25 -13.22 -0.19
CA THR A 221 -1.70 -13.31 -0.13
C THR A 221 -2.19 -13.57 1.30
N GLN A 222 -1.47 -14.40 2.07
CA GLN A 222 -1.80 -14.66 3.47
C GLN A 222 -1.58 -13.42 4.34
N THR A 223 -0.47 -12.70 4.14
CA THR A 223 -0.16 -11.47 4.88
C THR A 223 -1.20 -10.37 4.61
N LEU A 224 -1.55 -10.14 3.35
CA LEU A 224 -2.58 -9.16 2.98
C LEU A 224 -3.95 -9.51 3.58
N LYS A 225 -4.32 -10.80 3.59
CA LYS A 225 -5.56 -11.25 4.24
C LYS A 225 -5.57 -11.01 5.75
N LYS A 226 -4.42 -11.15 6.44
CA LYS A 226 -4.32 -10.88 7.88
C LYS A 226 -4.54 -9.39 8.21
N SER A 227 -4.10 -8.48 7.36
CA SER A 227 -4.33 -7.04 7.55
C SER A 227 -5.81 -6.67 7.47
N GLY A 228 -6.61 -7.47 6.74
CA GLY A 228 -8.03 -7.21 6.51
C GLY A 228 -8.34 -5.99 5.63
N LEU A 229 -7.31 -5.25 5.18
CA LEU A 229 -7.45 -4.02 4.41
C LEU A 229 -7.47 -4.27 2.90
N LEU A 230 -6.62 -5.18 2.44
CA LEU A 230 -6.42 -5.47 1.03
C LEU A 230 -6.56 -6.97 0.78
N SER A 231 -7.10 -7.31 -0.37
CA SER A 231 -7.05 -8.67 -0.89
C SER A 231 -6.38 -8.69 -2.26
N LEU A 232 -5.55 -9.73 -2.48
CA LEU A 232 -4.83 -9.92 -3.72
C LEU A 232 -5.57 -10.90 -4.61
N HIS A 233 -5.79 -10.54 -5.87
CA HIS A 233 -6.29 -11.42 -6.90
C HIS A 233 -5.25 -11.57 -8.02
N ARG A 234 -4.80 -12.80 -8.23
CA ARG A 234 -3.95 -13.18 -9.37
C ARG A 234 -4.86 -13.84 -10.40
N GLY A 235 -5.37 -13.05 -11.34
CA GLY A 235 -6.41 -13.48 -12.27
C GLY A 235 -6.13 -14.81 -12.97
N THR A 236 -7.06 -15.72 -12.86
CA THR A 236 -7.20 -16.88 -13.75
C THR A 236 -8.05 -16.55 -14.97
N GLU A 237 -8.81 -15.45 -14.89
CA GLU A 237 -9.79 -15.03 -15.88
C GLU A 237 -9.22 -13.89 -16.72
N ASP A 238 -9.31 -14.00 -18.02
CA ASP A 238 -8.92 -12.98 -19.01
C ASP A 238 -10.13 -12.32 -19.65
N PHE A 239 -9.93 -11.44 -20.62
CA PHE A 239 -11.02 -10.77 -21.32
C PHE A 239 -11.92 -11.69 -22.13
N SER A 240 -11.51 -12.93 -22.42
CA SER A 240 -12.36 -13.92 -23.08
C SER A 240 -13.47 -14.43 -22.17
N SER A 241 -13.22 -14.37 -20.83
CA SER A 241 -14.19 -14.75 -19.79
C SER A 241 -15.26 -13.69 -19.51
N LEU A 242 -15.24 -12.57 -20.24
CA LEU A 242 -16.13 -11.43 -20.02
C LEU A 242 -16.79 -11.00 -21.34
N GLY A 243 -18.09 -11.22 -21.46
CA GLY A 243 -18.88 -10.75 -22.61
C GLY A 243 -19.01 -9.22 -22.59
N GLY A 244 -18.96 -8.57 -23.77
CA GLY A 244 -19.12 -7.13 -23.92
C GLY A 244 -17.95 -6.27 -23.41
N LEU A 245 -18.25 -5.00 -23.10
CA LEU A 245 -17.32 -3.98 -22.59
C LEU A 245 -16.13 -3.70 -23.54
N SER A 246 -16.32 -3.81 -24.85
CA SER A 246 -15.24 -3.73 -25.85
C SER A 246 -14.47 -2.40 -25.81
N ALA A 247 -15.16 -1.27 -25.66
CA ALA A 247 -14.54 0.06 -25.58
C ALA A 247 -13.66 0.21 -24.34
N LEU A 248 -14.16 -0.22 -23.17
CA LEU A 248 -13.41 -0.19 -21.92
C LEU A 248 -12.18 -1.11 -21.95
N LYS A 249 -12.34 -2.35 -22.47
CA LYS A 249 -11.26 -3.30 -22.68
C LYS A 249 -10.16 -2.72 -23.56
N ALA A 250 -10.54 -2.15 -24.70
CA ALA A 250 -9.60 -1.55 -25.65
C ALA A 250 -8.87 -0.34 -25.05
N PHE A 251 -9.58 0.53 -24.32
CA PHE A 251 -8.99 1.69 -23.64
C PHE A 251 -7.95 1.25 -22.61
N CYS A 252 -8.32 0.39 -21.66
CA CYS A 252 -7.41 -0.04 -20.59
C CYS A 252 -6.22 -0.83 -21.13
N LYS A 253 -6.42 -1.73 -22.10
CA LYS A 253 -5.33 -2.45 -22.75
C LYS A 253 -4.36 -1.50 -23.43
N ARG A 254 -4.86 -0.52 -24.18
CA ARG A 254 -4.02 0.48 -24.83
C ARG A 254 -3.28 1.36 -23.83
N ALA A 255 -3.95 1.84 -22.78
CA ALA A 255 -3.34 2.67 -21.75
C ALA A 255 -2.22 1.93 -20.99
N LEU A 256 -2.45 0.64 -20.67
CA LEU A 256 -1.56 -0.15 -19.83
C LEU A 256 -0.42 -0.85 -20.57
N LEU A 257 -0.52 -1.12 -21.85
CA LEU A 257 0.49 -1.83 -22.64
C LEU A 257 1.37 -0.90 -23.50
N GLN A 258 1.22 0.42 -23.41
CA GLN A 258 2.06 1.34 -24.18
C GLN A 258 3.48 1.47 -23.62
N PRO A 259 4.53 1.55 -24.48
CA PRO A 259 5.93 1.61 -24.06
C PRO A 259 6.38 2.96 -23.48
N SER A 260 5.56 4.01 -23.48
CA SER A 260 5.94 5.36 -23.00
C SER A 260 5.83 5.58 -21.49
N ARG A 261 5.88 4.51 -20.69
CA ARG A 261 5.68 4.54 -19.22
C ARG A 261 6.85 5.08 -18.41
N ASP A 262 8.03 5.17 -19.00
CA ASP A 262 9.22 5.71 -18.32
C ASP A 262 9.07 7.20 -17.96
N ASN A 263 8.11 7.88 -18.62
CA ASN A 263 7.77 9.25 -18.27
C ASN A 263 6.58 9.29 -17.29
N PRO A 264 6.77 9.69 -16.01
CA PRO A 264 5.71 9.76 -15.02
C PRO A 264 4.48 10.56 -15.45
N MET A 265 4.69 11.62 -16.25
CA MET A 265 3.60 12.46 -16.78
C MET A 265 2.68 11.76 -17.77
N LYS A 266 3.09 10.62 -18.30
CA LYS A 266 2.32 9.83 -19.27
C LYS A 266 1.78 8.52 -18.68
N ARG A 267 2.00 8.26 -17.40
CA ARG A 267 1.47 7.07 -16.73
C ARG A 267 -0.04 7.18 -16.61
N PRO A 268 -0.79 6.14 -16.99
CA PRO A 268 -2.23 6.13 -16.79
C PRO A 268 -2.53 6.04 -15.29
N ARG A 269 -3.44 6.87 -14.80
CA ARG A 269 -3.86 6.92 -13.39
C ARG A 269 -4.97 5.94 -13.09
N GLY A 270 -5.99 5.89 -13.93
CA GLY A 270 -7.09 4.97 -13.73
C GLY A 270 -8.40 5.37 -14.38
N VAL A 271 -9.44 4.59 -14.07
CA VAL A 271 -10.80 4.78 -14.58
C VAL A 271 -11.84 4.72 -13.47
N LEU A 272 -12.91 5.48 -13.64
CA LEU A 272 -14.11 5.39 -12.82
C LEU A 272 -15.20 4.67 -13.60
N LEU A 273 -15.73 3.57 -13.07
CA LEU A 273 -16.78 2.76 -13.67
C LEU A 273 -18.11 3.01 -12.95
N LEU A 274 -19.02 3.58 -13.64
CA LEU A 274 -20.39 3.88 -13.17
C LEU A 274 -21.36 2.90 -13.80
N SER A 275 -22.10 2.12 -13.01
CA SER A 275 -23.09 1.21 -13.56
C SER A 275 -24.05 0.68 -12.51
N PRO A 276 -25.22 0.18 -12.91
CA PRO A 276 -26.05 -0.66 -12.06
C PRO A 276 -25.27 -1.89 -11.53
N PRO A 277 -25.68 -2.48 -10.41
CA PRO A 277 -25.10 -3.73 -9.95
C PRO A 277 -25.27 -4.85 -10.98
N GLY A 278 -24.32 -5.78 -11.03
CA GLY A 278 -24.41 -6.95 -11.92
C GLY A 278 -23.86 -6.76 -13.35
N CYS A 279 -23.39 -5.56 -13.72
CA CYS A 279 -22.84 -5.29 -15.07
C CYS A 279 -21.35 -5.67 -15.24
N GLY A 280 -20.78 -6.48 -14.35
CA GLY A 280 -19.45 -7.08 -14.56
C GLY A 280 -18.25 -6.23 -14.15
N LYS A 281 -18.41 -5.13 -13.38
CA LYS A 281 -17.31 -4.25 -12.93
C LYS A 281 -16.16 -5.00 -12.26
N SER A 282 -16.45 -5.78 -11.22
CA SER A 282 -15.44 -6.51 -10.47
C SER A 282 -14.80 -7.63 -11.28
N GLN A 283 -15.58 -8.26 -12.18
CA GLN A 283 -15.07 -9.25 -13.12
C GLN A 283 -14.11 -8.64 -14.14
N PHE A 284 -14.44 -7.43 -14.64
CA PHE A 284 -13.57 -6.68 -15.53
C PHE A 284 -12.20 -6.39 -14.91
N CYS A 285 -12.16 -5.94 -13.64
CA CYS A 285 -10.90 -5.66 -12.96
C CYS A 285 -10.01 -6.89 -12.84
N LYS A 286 -10.61 -8.04 -12.48
CA LYS A 286 -9.89 -9.31 -12.36
C LYS A 286 -9.31 -9.75 -13.70
N ALA A 287 -10.11 -9.66 -14.76
CA ALA A 287 -9.70 -10.00 -16.12
C ALA A 287 -8.62 -9.03 -16.66
N LEU A 288 -8.73 -7.73 -16.32
CA LEU A 288 -7.75 -6.72 -16.72
C LEU A 288 -6.36 -7.06 -16.15
N GLY A 289 -6.27 -7.44 -14.88
CA GLY A 289 -5.00 -7.80 -14.26
C GLY A 289 -4.26 -8.89 -15.01
N LYS A 290 -4.97 -9.97 -15.37
CA LYS A 290 -4.39 -11.06 -16.17
C LYS A 290 -3.99 -10.61 -17.58
N GLU A 291 -4.85 -9.83 -18.24
CA GLU A 291 -4.62 -9.35 -19.61
C GLU A 291 -3.35 -8.51 -19.73
N VAL A 292 -3.03 -7.72 -18.68
CA VAL A 292 -1.87 -6.84 -18.67
C VAL A 292 -0.69 -7.38 -17.85
N GLY A 293 -0.82 -8.60 -17.30
CA GLY A 293 0.24 -9.25 -16.52
C GLY A 293 0.50 -8.59 -15.16
N ARG A 294 -0.52 -7.94 -14.55
CA ARG A 294 -0.38 -7.22 -13.27
C ARG A 294 -1.26 -7.84 -12.18
N PRO A 295 -0.79 -7.89 -10.93
CA PRO A 295 -1.63 -8.28 -9.81
C PRO A 295 -2.77 -7.26 -9.62
N VAL A 296 -3.93 -7.73 -9.16
CA VAL A 296 -5.06 -6.89 -8.79
C VAL A 296 -5.18 -6.85 -7.29
N LEU A 297 -5.04 -5.66 -6.71
CA LEU A 297 -5.29 -5.38 -5.30
C LEU A 297 -6.72 -4.87 -5.15
N MET A 298 -7.49 -5.54 -4.32
CA MET A 298 -8.86 -5.14 -4.03
C MET A 298 -8.91 -4.49 -2.66
N LEU A 299 -9.28 -3.22 -2.62
CA LEU A 299 -9.50 -2.44 -1.42
C LEU A 299 -11.00 -2.43 -1.09
N ASP A 300 -11.36 -2.97 0.06
CA ASP A 300 -12.71 -2.84 0.59
C ASP A 300 -12.82 -1.56 1.42
N VAL A 301 -13.59 -0.62 0.91
CA VAL A 301 -13.83 0.67 1.59
C VAL A 301 -14.46 0.47 2.97
N GLY A 302 -15.29 -0.55 3.14
CA GLY A 302 -15.90 -0.88 4.43
C GLY A 302 -14.86 -1.27 5.49
N SER A 303 -13.78 -1.94 5.10
CA SER A 303 -12.69 -2.36 5.99
C SER A 303 -11.83 -1.19 6.49
N LEU A 304 -11.84 -0.06 5.79
CA LEU A 304 -11.13 1.16 6.20
C LEU A 304 -11.82 1.89 7.35
N MET A 305 -13.13 1.66 7.55
CA MET A 305 -13.88 2.30 8.61
C MET A 305 -13.49 1.69 9.96
N GLY A 306 -12.77 2.46 10.77
CA GLY A 306 -12.39 2.10 12.13
C GLY A 306 -13.42 2.55 13.16
N SER A 307 -13.40 1.95 14.34
CA SER A 307 -14.27 2.30 15.45
C SER A 307 -13.75 3.51 16.25
N LEU A 308 -12.47 3.86 16.13
CA LEU A 308 -11.82 4.94 16.85
C LEU A 308 -11.52 6.12 15.92
N VAL A 309 -11.55 7.33 16.48
CA VAL A 309 -11.20 8.57 15.76
C VAL A 309 -9.72 8.50 15.32
N GLY A 310 -9.48 8.73 14.04
CA GLY A 310 -8.13 8.68 13.43
C GLY A 310 -7.70 7.30 12.93
N GLU A 311 -8.30 6.21 13.37
CA GLU A 311 -7.95 4.85 12.93
C GLU A 311 -8.25 4.65 11.43
N SER A 312 -9.36 5.17 10.95
CA SER A 312 -9.75 5.07 9.53
C SER A 312 -8.76 5.78 8.60
N GLU A 313 -8.26 6.96 8.99
CA GLU A 313 -7.25 7.69 8.22
C GLU A 313 -5.92 6.93 8.18
N GLN A 314 -5.48 6.39 9.32
CA GLN A 314 -4.26 5.60 9.41
C GLN A 314 -4.35 4.31 8.57
N ARG A 315 -5.47 3.58 8.64
CA ARG A 315 -5.71 2.39 7.81
C ARG A 315 -5.70 2.73 6.33
N THR A 316 -6.29 3.86 5.94
CA THR A 316 -6.28 4.34 4.56
C THR A 316 -4.86 4.61 4.09
N ARG A 317 -4.06 5.36 4.84
CA ARG A 317 -2.65 5.62 4.51
C ARG A 317 -1.84 4.34 4.40
N GLN A 318 -2.02 3.41 5.34
CA GLN A 318 -1.34 2.11 5.30
C GLN A 318 -1.72 1.31 4.05
N ALA A 319 -3.00 1.23 3.70
CA ALA A 319 -3.45 0.53 2.50
C ALA A 319 -2.87 1.15 1.22
N LEU A 320 -2.85 2.48 1.12
CA LEU A 320 -2.31 3.20 -0.03
C LEU A 320 -0.79 3.01 -0.17
N ARG A 321 -0.03 3.04 0.94
CA ARG A 321 1.41 2.72 0.92
C ARG A 321 1.70 1.32 0.39
N VAL A 322 0.92 0.33 0.83
CA VAL A 322 1.06 -1.05 0.34
C VAL A 322 0.74 -1.12 -1.15
N ILE A 323 -0.28 -0.39 -1.62
CA ILE A 323 -0.62 -0.33 -3.05
C ILE A 323 0.55 0.27 -3.85
N ASP A 324 1.13 1.39 -3.41
CA ASP A 324 2.27 2.03 -4.06
C ASP A 324 3.50 1.12 -4.11
N ALA A 325 3.82 0.46 -3.00
CA ALA A 325 4.94 -0.46 -2.91
C ALA A 325 4.76 -1.74 -3.76
N MET A 326 3.52 -2.08 -4.11
CA MET A 326 3.20 -3.21 -4.99
C MET A 326 3.17 -2.85 -6.48
N ALA A 327 3.50 -1.63 -6.86
CA ALA A 327 3.59 -1.26 -8.27
C ALA A 327 4.65 -2.10 -9.03
N PRO A 328 4.38 -2.53 -10.29
CA PRO A 328 3.20 -2.20 -11.10
C PRO A 328 1.98 -3.09 -10.78
N CYS A 329 0.84 -2.49 -10.44
CA CYS A 329 -0.38 -3.23 -10.09
C CYS A 329 -1.65 -2.53 -10.58
N VAL A 330 -2.78 -3.23 -10.50
CA VAL A 330 -4.13 -2.67 -10.66
C VAL A 330 -4.76 -2.58 -9.27
N ALA A 331 -5.14 -1.39 -8.84
CA ALA A 331 -5.85 -1.19 -7.58
C ALA A 331 -7.35 -1.05 -7.85
N MET A 332 -8.14 -2.01 -7.41
CA MET A 332 -9.59 -1.96 -7.49
C MET A 332 -10.19 -1.47 -6.19
N ILE A 333 -11.00 -0.44 -6.27
CA ILE A 333 -11.74 0.14 -5.14
C ILE A 333 -13.22 0.04 -5.46
N ASP A 334 -13.88 -0.92 -4.84
CA ASP A 334 -15.28 -1.23 -5.13
C ASP A 334 -16.23 -0.37 -4.30
N GLU A 335 -17.33 0.05 -4.93
CA GLU A 335 -18.43 0.77 -4.30
C GLU A 335 -17.98 2.00 -3.50
N VAL A 336 -17.17 2.86 -4.16
CA VAL A 336 -16.58 4.05 -3.50
C VAL A 336 -17.62 4.97 -2.88
N GLU A 337 -18.88 4.96 -3.37
CA GLU A 337 -19.99 5.72 -2.80
C GLU A 337 -20.33 5.32 -1.35
N LYS A 338 -19.97 4.11 -0.93
CA LYS A 338 -20.18 3.67 0.46
C LYS A 338 -19.35 4.48 1.46
N ALA A 339 -18.18 4.96 1.05
CA ALA A 339 -17.36 5.83 1.87
C ALA A 339 -18.07 7.17 2.22
N PHE A 340 -19.05 7.56 1.41
CA PHE A 340 -19.78 8.81 1.57
C PHE A 340 -21.15 8.68 2.25
N SER A 341 -21.66 7.45 2.38
CA SER A 341 -23.02 7.25 2.95
C SER A 341 -23.15 7.69 4.41
N GLY A 342 -22.04 7.90 5.14
CA GLY A 342 -22.02 8.48 6.48
C GLY A 342 -21.96 10.01 6.54
N MET A 343 -21.70 10.71 5.42
CA MET A 343 -21.48 12.17 5.43
C MET A 343 -22.75 13.00 5.63
N ASN A 344 -23.93 12.43 5.41
CA ASN A 344 -25.22 13.11 5.56
C ASN A 344 -25.87 12.91 6.95
N GLY A 345 -25.21 12.22 7.89
CA GLY A 345 -25.70 11.98 9.25
C GLY A 345 -24.96 12.80 10.30
N ASN A 346 -25.66 13.27 11.32
CA ASN A 346 -25.18 14.21 12.35
C ASN A 346 -24.08 13.70 13.31
N GLY A 347 -23.41 12.58 13.05
CA GLY A 347 -22.48 11.98 14.01
C GLY A 347 -21.05 11.69 13.53
N ASP A 348 -20.81 11.49 12.23
CA ASP A 348 -19.54 10.91 11.75
C ASP A 348 -18.91 11.60 10.52
N SER A 349 -19.41 12.79 10.17
CA SER A 349 -19.04 13.51 8.94
C SER A 349 -17.57 13.93 8.85
N GLY A 350 -16.87 14.08 9.96
CA GLY A 350 -15.48 14.54 9.99
C GLY A 350 -14.45 13.45 9.71
N VAL A 351 -14.71 12.20 10.07
CA VAL A 351 -13.77 11.07 9.89
C VAL A 351 -13.79 10.60 8.45
N SER A 352 -14.99 10.37 7.91
CA SER A 352 -15.16 9.97 6.51
C SER A 352 -14.61 11.02 5.54
N SER A 353 -14.79 12.31 5.81
CA SER A 353 -14.26 13.41 4.99
C SER A 353 -12.71 13.43 4.98
N ARG A 354 -12.04 13.19 6.12
CA ARG A 354 -10.57 13.18 6.20
C ARG A 354 -9.97 11.98 5.53
N MET A 355 -10.49 10.78 5.81
CA MET A 355 -10.08 9.53 5.14
C MET A 355 -10.16 9.69 3.63
N PHE A 356 -11.26 10.25 3.16
CA PHE A 356 -11.50 10.44 1.75
C PHE A 356 -10.61 11.54 1.14
N GLY A 357 -10.36 12.63 1.88
CA GLY A 357 -9.39 13.65 1.48
C GLY A 357 -8.00 13.05 1.24
N THR A 358 -7.54 12.17 2.12
CA THR A 358 -6.28 11.42 1.97
C THR A 358 -6.28 10.58 0.69
N PHE A 359 -7.37 9.84 0.44
CA PHE A 359 -7.49 9.04 -0.77
C PHE A 359 -7.50 9.89 -2.06
N LEU A 360 -8.26 10.99 -2.08
CA LEU A 360 -8.31 11.87 -3.25
C LEU A 360 -6.99 12.59 -3.52
N SER A 361 -6.26 13.00 -2.47
CA SER A 361 -4.92 13.58 -2.61
C SER A 361 -3.96 12.55 -3.18
N TRP A 362 -3.95 11.34 -2.65
CA TRP A 362 -3.14 10.26 -3.19
C TRP A 362 -3.46 9.97 -4.66
N LEU A 363 -4.74 9.89 -5.03
CA LEU A 363 -5.16 9.64 -6.42
C LEU A 363 -4.69 10.73 -7.38
N ALA A 364 -4.60 11.98 -6.91
CA ALA A 364 -4.10 13.11 -7.72
C ALA A 364 -2.57 13.12 -7.82
N ASP A 365 -1.86 12.74 -6.76
CA ASP A 365 -0.44 13.03 -6.57
C ASP A 365 0.49 11.81 -6.72
N HIS A 366 -0.04 10.56 -6.64
CA HIS A 366 0.80 9.37 -6.72
C HIS A 366 1.55 9.27 -8.04
N GLN A 367 2.82 8.88 -7.94
CA GLN A 367 3.73 8.71 -9.09
C GLN A 367 4.05 7.25 -9.39
N SER A 368 3.54 6.34 -8.56
CA SER A 368 3.70 4.89 -8.72
C SER A 368 2.99 4.37 -9.98
N ASP A 369 3.48 3.26 -10.56
CA ASP A 369 2.83 2.62 -11.72
C ASP A 369 1.61 1.78 -11.25
N VAL A 370 0.68 2.45 -10.58
CA VAL A 370 -0.60 1.89 -10.12
C VAL A 370 -1.72 2.37 -11.02
N PHE A 371 -2.50 1.44 -11.56
CA PHE A 371 -3.70 1.77 -12.31
C PHE A 371 -4.94 1.58 -11.44
N VAL A 372 -5.62 2.66 -11.11
CA VAL A 372 -6.77 2.63 -10.20
C VAL A 372 -8.06 2.39 -10.96
N VAL A 373 -8.85 1.42 -10.53
CA VAL A 373 -10.20 1.18 -11.04
C VAL A 373 -11.18 1.39 -9.89
N CYS A 374 -11.82 2.54 -9.86
CA CYS A 374 -12.92 2.83 -8.94
C CYS A 374 -14.24 2.39 -9.54
N THR A 375 -15.11 1.81 -8.72
CA THR A 375 -16.48 1.48 -9.13
C THR A 375 -17.50 2.22 -8.28
N ALA A 376 -18.62 2.61 -8.88
CA ALA A 376 -19.76 3.14 -8.16
C ALA A 376 -21.08 2.67 -8.80
N ASN A 377 -22.09 2.44 -7.95
CA ASN A 377 -23.43 2.07 -8.36
C ASN A 377 -24.35 3.28 -8.43
N ASP A 378 -24.06 4.34 -7.69
CA ASP A 378 -24.90 5.54 -7.57
C ASP A 378 -24.06 6.81 -7.65
N VAL A 379 -24.11 7.47 -8.79
CA VAL A 379 -23.39 8.72 -9.07
C VAL A 379 -23.85 9.86 -8.15
N SER A 380 -25.12 9.87 -7.74
CA SER A 380 -25.68 10.95 -6.92
C SER A 380 -25.07 11.03 -5.53
N LYS A 381 -24.46 9.92 -5.08
CA LYS A 381 -23.77 9.83 -3.79
C LYS A 381 -22.30 10.18 -3.85
N LEU A 382 -21.75 10.37 -5.05
CA LEU A 382 -20.36 10.76 -5.22
C LEU A 382 -20.20 12.27 -5.09
N PRO A 383 -19.24 12.77 -4.32
CA PRO A 383 -18.91 14.19 -4.28
C PRO A 383 -18.48 14.70 -5.66
N PRO A 384 -18.80 15.96 -6.02
CA PRO A 384 -18.42 16.55 -7.31
C PRO A 384 -16.90 16.52 -7.56
N GLU A 385 -16.12 16.52 -6.50
CA GLU A 385 -14.66 16.43 -6.55
C GLU A 385 -14.15 15.14 -7.18
N PHE A 386 -14.94 14.06 -7.13
CA PHE A 386 -14.59 12.77 -7.72
C PHE A 386 -14.50 12.82 -9.24
N GLY A 387 -15.36 13.59 -9.87
CA GLY A 387 -15.46 13.73 -11.34
C GLY A 387 -14.44 14.69 -11.96
N ARG A 388 -13.48 15.25 -11.19
CA ARG A 388 -12.47 16.16 -11.75
C ARG A 388 -11.52 15.41 -12.68
N SER A 389 -11.30 15.98 -13.84
CA SER A 389 -10.55 15.40 -14.97
C SER A 389 -9.07 15.06 -14.67
N GLU A 390 -8.52 15.51 -13.57
CA GLU A 390 -7.12 15.26 -13.19
C GLU A 390 -6.90 13.95 -12.41
N ARG A 391 -7.96 13.27 -12.01
CA ARG A 391 -7.90 12.07 -11.14
C ARG A 391 -8.02 10.76 -11.90
N PHE A 392 -8.82 10.76 -12.96
CA PHE A 392 -9.05 9.59 -13.81
C PHE A 392 -8.80 9.92 -15.27
N ASP A 393 -8.23 8.97 -16.00
CA ASP A 393 -8.03 9.08 -17.44
C ASP A 393 -9.32 8.88 -18.23
N GLY A 394 -10.33 8.27 -17.60
CA GLY A 394 -11.64 8.03 -18.19
C GLY A 394 -12.71 7.73 -17.15
N ILE A 395 -13.93 8.18 -17.46
CA ILE A 395 -15.15 7.83 -16.73
C ILE A 395 -16.04 7.06 -17.69
N PHE A 396 -16.36 5.82 -17.34
CA PHE A 396 -17.18 4.96 -18.18
C PHE A 396 -18.51 4.66 -17.49
N PHE A 397 -19.59 4.92 -18.20
CA PHE A 397 -20.90 4.44 -17.82
C PHE A 397 -21.14 3.08 -18.50
N LEU A 398 -21.32 2.04 -17.70
CA LEU A 398 -21.61 0.70 -18.16
C LEU A 398 -23.11 0.47 -18.02
N ASP A 399 -23.80 0.50 -19.13
CA ASP A 399 -25.24 0.24 -19.20
C ASP A 399 -25.52 -1.27 -19.17
N LEU A 400 -26.81 -1.62 -19.17
CA LEU A 400 -27.22 -3.01 -19.39
C LEU A 400 -26.65 -3.51 -20.73
N PRO A 401 -26.26 -4.78 -20.82
CA PRO A 401 -25.63 -5.30 -22.01
C PRO A 401 -26.61 -5.23 -23.19
N SER A 402 -26.12 -4.79 -24.35
CA SER A 402 -26.84 -4.81 -25.61
C SER A 402 -27.22 -6.25 -26.01
N ARG A 403 -28.10 -6.38 -27.01
CA ARG A 403 -28.50 -7.70 -27.50
C ARG A 403 -27.31 -8.56 -27.96
N GLU A 404 -26.33 -7.95 -28.62
CA GLU A 404 -25.12 -8.64 -29.07
C GLU A 404 -24.22 -9.05 -27.89
N GLU A 405 -24.05 -8.17 -26.93
CA GLU A 405 -23.28 -8.47 -25.72
C GLU A 405 -23.97 -9.55 -24.87
N LYS A 406 -25.32 -9.52 -24.77
CA LYS A 406 -26.07 -10.59 -24.10
C LYS A 406 -25.88 -11.93 -24.77
N ALA A 407 -25.93 -11.97 -26.10
CA ALA A 407 -25.70 -13.21 -26.83
C ALA A 407 -24.29 -13.80 -26.49
N ALA A 408 -23.27 -12.95 -26.48
CA ALA A 408 -21.92 -13.37 -26.05
C ALA A 408 -21.86 -13.83 -24.58
N ILE A 409 -22.63 -13.19 -23.69
CA ILE A 409 -22.70 -13.57 -22.27
C ILE A 409 -23.42 -14.93 -22.11
N TRP A 410 -24.52 -15.15 -22.85
CA TRP A 410 -25.20 -16.44 -22.86
C TRP A 410 -24.29 -17.55 -23.36
N ASP A 411 -23.65 -17.39 -24.49
CA ASP A 411 -22.70 -18.35 -25.08
C ASP A 411 -21.61 -18.74 -24.07
N LEU A 412 -21.04 -17.72 -23.42
CA LEU A 412 -20.01 -17.91 -22.38
C LEU A 412 -20.51 -18.81 -21.24
N TYR A 413 -21.68 -18.51 -20.68
CA TYR A 413 -22.18 -19.23 -19.51
C TYR A 413 -22.84 -20.57 -19.88
N LEU A 414 -23.47 -20.72 -21.04
CA LEU A 414 -23.93 -22.01 -21.53
C LEU A 414 -22.76 -22.99 -21.68
N THR A 415 -21.66 -22.54 -22.28
CA THR A 415 -20.44 -23.33 -22.40
C THR A 415 -19.83 -23.65 -21.03
N LYS A 416 -19.75 -22.66 -20.15
CA LYS A 416 -19.12 -22.83 -18.83
C LYS A 416 -19.88 -23.79 -17.90
N PHE A 417 -21.21 -23.84 -18.02
CA PHE A 417 -22.08 -24.72 -17.23
C PHE A 417 -22.50 -25.99 -17.99
N GLU A 418 -21.92 -26.24 -19.16
CA GLU A 418 -22.18 -27.42 -20.01
C GLU A 418 -23.69 -27.59 -20.35
N ILE A 419 -24.38 -26.45 -20.56
CA ILE A 419 -25.79 -26.44 -20.92
C ILE A 419 -25.92 -26.53 -22.43
N ASN A 420 -26.90 -27.29 -22.92
CA ASN A 420 -27.18 -27.40 -24.35
C ASN A 420 -27.56 -26.03 -24.94
N GLN A 421 -26.82 -25.61 -25.98
CA GLN A 421 -26.95 -24.31 -26.63
C GLN A 421 -28.26 -24.18 -27.44
N ASP A 422 -28.91 -25.28 -27.80
CA ASP A 422 -30.16 -25.29 -28.54
C ASP A 422 -31.41 -25.01 -27.68
N GLN A 423 -31.22 -24.80 -26.38
CA GLN A 423 -32.33 -24.50 -25.47
C GLN A 423 -32.90 -23.09 -25.76
N ARG A 424 -34.22 -22.97 -25.60
CA ARG A 424 -34.90 -21.67 -25.69
C ARG A 424 -34.44 -20.76 -24.55
N LEU A 425 -33.94 -19.59 -24.91
CA LEU A 425 -33.57 -18.55 -23.92
C LEU A 425 -34.83 -17.92 -23.32
N PRO A 426 -34.78 -17.52 -22.01
CA PRO A 426 -35.87 -16.75 -21.41
C PRO A 426 -35.94 -15.32 -21.95
N GLU A 427 -36.99 -14.57 -21.58
CA GLU A 427 -37.10 -13.14 -21.86
C GLU A 427 -36.08 -12.40 -20.95
N ASP A 428 -35.08 -11.75 -21.53
CA ASP A 428 -33.93 -11.18 -20.84
C ASP A 428 -33.75 -9.68 -21.11
N GLU A 429 -34.81 -8.94 -21.53
CA GLU A 429 -34.70 -7.57 -22.01
C GLU A 429 -33.92 -6.64 -21.08
N ASN A 430 -34.17 -6.74 -19.77
CA ASN A 430 -33.52 -5.90 -18.73
C ASN A 430 -32.51 -6.66 -17.88
N TRP A 431 -32.03 -7.81 -18.32
CA TRP A 431 -31.09 -8.60 -17.54
C TRP A 431 -29.66 -8.10 -17.64
N THR A 432 -28.99 -8.15 -16.50
CA THR A 432 -27.54 -7.95 -16.36
C THR A 432 -26.79 -9.25 -16.65
N GLY A 433 -25.50 -9.17 -16.84
CA GLY A 433 -24.64 -10.37 -16.96
C GLY A 433 -24.68 -11.29 -15.73
N ALA A 434 -24.92 -10.72 -14.55
CA ALA A 434 -25.06 -11.51 -13.33
C ALA A 434 -26.34 -12.35 -13.29
N GLU A 435 -27.45 -11.82 -13.80
CA GLU A 435 -28.72 -12.54 -13.91
C GLU A 435 -28.63 -13.68 -14.90
N VAL A 436 -28.01 -13.47 -16.07
CA VAL A 436 -27.72 -14.52 -17.04
C VAL A 436 -26.90 -15.65 -16.41
N LYS A 437 -25.81 -15.29 -15.69
CA LYS A 437 -24.99 -16.26 -14.97
C LYS A 437 -25.78 -17.04 -13.93
N SER A 438 -26.65 -16.37 -13.17
CA SER A 438 -27.47 -17.00 -12.12
C SER A 438 -28.48 -17.97 -12.71
N CYS A 439 -29.11 -17.59 -13.83
CA CYS A 439 -30.03 -18.46 -14.57
C CYS A 439 -29.34 -19.74 -15.06
N CYS A 440 -28.19 -19.61 -15.73
CA CYS A 440 -27.40 -20.77 -16.17
C CYS A 440 -26.97 -21.66 -15.00
N ARG A 441 -26.54 -21.05 -13.88
CA ARG A 441 -26.15 -21.80 -12.68
C ARG A 441 -27.31 -22.58 -12.09
N LEU A 442 -28.51 -21.99 -12.00
CA LEU A 442 -29.70 -22.65 -11.50
C LEU A 442 -30.14 -23.77 -12.42
N ALA A 443 -30.14 -23.53 -13.74
CA ALA A 443 -30.47 -24.55 -14.73
C ALA A 443 -29.55 -25.78 -14.60
N ALA A 444 -28.23 -25.56 -14.50
CA ALA A 444 -27.26 -26.65 -14.33
C ALA A 444 -27.36 -27.34 -12.96
N LEU A 445 -27.61 -26.57 -11.88
CA LEU A 445 -27.70 -27.11 -10.52
C LEU A 445 -28.92 -28.00 -10.31
N LEU A 446 -30.06 -27.62 -10.91
CA LEU A 446 -31.35 -28.25 -10.69
C LEU A 446 -31.78 -29.12 -11.88
N ASP A 447 -30.95 -29.23 -12.91
CA ASP A 447 -31.27 -29.92 -14.17
C ASP A 447 -32.61 -29.45 -14.78
N LEU A 448 -32.77 -28.11 -14.84
CA LEU A 448 -33.98 -27.46 -15.33
C LEU A 448 -33.73 -26.78 -16.67
N PRO A 449 -34.79 -26.68 -17.56
CA PRO A 449 -34.72 -25.84 -18.70
C PRO A 449 -34.51 -24.37 -18.33
N LEU A 450 -33.74 -23.60 -19.13
CA LEU A 450 -33.41 -22.19 -18.88
C LEU A 450 -34.64 -21.31 -18.59
N VAL A 451 -35.74 -21.55 -19.34
CA VAL A 451 -37.01 -20.80 -19.16
C VAL A 451 -37.63 -21.04 -17.78
N GLN A 452 -37.45 -22.25 -17.18
CA GLN A 452 -37.92 -22.56 -15.83
C GLN A 452 -36.95 -22.02 -14.77
N ALA A 453 -35.65 -22.08 -15.00
CA ALA A 453 -34.66 -21.52 -14.12
C ALA A 453 -34.69 -19.98 -14.02
N ALA A 454 -35.38 -19.32 -14.97
CA ALA A 454 -35.58 -17.87 -15.03
C ALA A 454 -36.80 -17.37 -14.25
N GLN A 455 -37.67 -18.26 -13.78
CA GLN A 455 -38.86 -17.94 -12.95
C GLN A 455 -38.52 -17.88 -11.48
#